data_d98c7adfdc058faf4e806c8107caa0fe
#
_entry.id   d98c7adfdc058faf4e806c8107caa0fe
#
_cell.length_a   1.000
_cell.length_b   1.000
_cell.length_c   1.000
_cell.angle_alpha   90.00
_cell.angle_beta   90.00
_cell.angle_gamma   90.00
#
_symmetry.space_group_name_H-M   'P 1'
#
loop_
_entity.id
_entity.type
_entity.pdbx_description
1 polymer ?
#
loop_
_entity_poly.entity_id
_entity_poly.type
_entity_poly.pdbx_seq_one_letter_code
_entity_poly.pdbx_strand_id
1 'polypeptide(L)'
;MLWWLLDSGTSGVLEEAAADYCGMLERMGVAELLSVVEKAKERLKTLGLSADVAETMPESMAADLVDLFIDRQYRIRTSVPDGPVLPLRPLVKTIFILFLRHPEGILFKQRGRYRQELEEIYAVICPNIAMDDIRERVGRLVNLEDNSFSEKVSVLNARLDELLSKGTSKHYQIQGNNGHPRRIPLNPLLVHWT
;
A
#
# COMPACT_ATOMS: atom_id res chain seq x y z
N MET A 1 2.59 -44.85 11.49
CA MET A 1 1.53 -45.01 12.51
C MET A 1 1.87 -44.19 13.75
N LEU A 2 1.88 -42.83 13.66
CA LEU A 2 2.19 -41.90 14.76
C LEU A 2 1.55 -40.52 14.52
N TRP A 3 0.32 -40.51 13.98
CA TRP A 3 -0.45 -39.30 13.68
C TRP A 3 -1.63 -39.06 14.63
N TRP A 4 -1.69 -39.78 15.78
CA TRP A 4 -2.84 -39.75 16.73
C TRP A 4 -2.49 -39.25 18.12
N LEU A 5 -1.40 -38.51 18.32
CA LEU A 5 -1.00 -37.94 19.64
C LEU A 5 -0.78 -36.44 19.62
N LEU A 6 -1.37 -35.70 18.68
CA LEU A 6 -1.61 -34.26 18.82
C LEU A 6 -3.06 -34.09 19.30
N ASP A 7 -3.21 -34.33 20.58
CA ASP A 7 -4.46 -34.21 21.31
C ASP A 7 -4.98 -32.77 21.25
N SER A 8 -6.28 -32.66 21.11
CA SER A 8 -7.09 -31.44 20.94
C SER A 8 -6.95 -30.38 22.06
N GLY A 9 -6.10 -30.63 23.06
CA GLY A 9 -5.84 -29.68 24.14
C GLY A 9 -4.68 -28.70 23.90
N THR A 10 -3.72 -29.09 23.05
CA THR A 10 -2.55 -28.22 22.76
C THR A 10 -2.82 -27.23 21.64
N SER A 11 -3.76 -27.51 20.74
CA SER A 11 -4.12 -26.60 19.64
C SER A 11 -4.79 -25.32 20.17
N GLY A 12 -5.69 -25.44 21.13
CA GLY A 12 -6.39 -24.29 21.73
C GLY A 12 -5.45 -23.34 22.49
N VAL A 13 -4.48 -23.89 23.21
CA VAL A 13 -3.51 -23.06 23.95
C VAL A 13 -2.54 -22.34 23.00
N LEU A 14 -2.19 -22.97 21.87
CA LEU A 14 -1.35 -22.35 20.85
C LEU A 14 -2.10 -21.28 20.06
N GLU A 15 -3.39 -21.49 19.78
CA GLU A 15 -4.25 -20.49 19.13
C GLU A 15 -4.51 -19.29 20.03
N GLU A 16 -4.76 -19.51 21.31
CA GLU A 16 -4.95 -18.43 22.30
C GLU A 16 -3.66 -17.63 22.51
N ALA A 17 -2.52 -18.29 22.62
CA ALA A 17 -1.21 -17.65 22.69
C ALA A 17 -0.86 -16.89 21.41
N ALA A 18 -1.22 -17.40 20.23
CA ALA A 18 -1.03 -16.73 18.95
C ALA A 18 -1.92 -15.49 18.82
N ALA A 19 -3.18 -15.56 19.29
CA ALA A 19 -4.10 -14.43 19.30
C ALA A 19 -3.62 -13.32 20.25
N ASP A 20 -3.12 -13.66 21.42
CA ASP A 20 -2.52 -12.72 22.38
C ASP A 20 -1.26 -12.05 21.82
N TYR A 21 -0.42 -12.81 21.09
CA TYR A 21 0.77 -12.29 20.41
C TYR A 21 0.40 -11.32 19.28
N CYS A 22 -0.60 -11.66 18.47
CA CYS A 22 -1.10 -10.76 17.42
C CYS A 22 -1.64 -9.46 18.01
N GLY A 23 -2.45 -9.52 19.05
CA GLY A 23 -2.98 -8.33 19.73
C GLY A 23 -1.91 -7.49 20.45
N MET A 24 -0.78 -8.08 20.82
CA MET A 24 0.38 -7.35 21.31
C MET A 24 1.12 -6.66 20.18
N LEU A 25 1.34 -7.34 19.06
CA LEU A 25 2.01 -6.78 17.87
C LEU A 25 1.23 -5.62 17.27
N GLU A 26 -0.10 -5.70 17.24
CA GLU A 26 -0.99 -4.61 16.74
C GLU A 26 -0.89 -3.33 17.58
N ARG A 27 -0.51 -3.44 18.86
CA ARG A 27 -0.36 -2.29 19.78
C ARG A 27 1.06 -1.73 19.82
N MET A 28 2.02 -2.41 19.19
CA MET A 28 3.42 -1.98 19.17
C MET A 28 3.64 -0.91 18.11
N GLY A 29 4.40 0.11 18.45
CA GLY A 29 4.89 1.09 17.48
C GLY A 29 5.89 0.46 16.49
N VAL A 30 6.03 1.08 15.30
CA VAL A 30 6.92 0.57 14.23
C VAL A 30 8.35 0.33 14.72
N ALA A 31 8.89 1.19 15.57
CA ALA A 31 10.24 1.04 16.14
C ALA A 31 10.37 -0.20 17.02
N GLU A 32 9.34 -0.50 17.79
CA GLU A 32 9.29 -1.70 18.64
C GLU A 32 9.16 -2.98 17.82
N LEU A 33 8.32 -2.96 16.76
CA LEU A 33 8.20 -4.06 15.81
C LEU A 33 9.52 -4.36 15.11
N LEU A 34 10.23 -3.33 14.66
CA LEU A 34 11.57 -3.48 14.07
C LEU A 34 12.56 -4.11 15.06
N SER A 35 12.53 -3.72 16.33
CA SER A 35 13.38 -4.32 17.37
C SER A 35 13.09 -5.81 17.59
N VAL A 36 11.81 -6.20 17.56
CA VAL A 36 11.40 -7.62 17.66
C VAL A 36 11.90 -8.42 16.46
N VAL A 37 11.77 -7.88 15.24
CA VAL A 37 12.25 -8.51 14.00
C VAL A 37 13.76 -8.70 14.04
N GLU A 38 14.53 -7.70 14.45
CA GLU A 38 16.00 -7.81 14.56
C GLU A 38 16.41 -8.88 15.59
N LYS A 39 15.77 -8.90 16.75
CA LYS A 39 16.00 -9.94 17.76
C LYS A 39 15.64 -11.34 17.25
N ALA A 40 14.55 -11.46 16.48
CA ALA A 40 14.14 -12.73 15.88
C ALA A 40 15.17 -13.23 14.86
N LYS A 41 15.68 -12.33 13.98
CA LYS A 41 16.74 -12.63 13.00
C LYS A 41 18.03 -13.12 13.71
N GLU A 42 18.43 -12.42 14.77
CA GLU A 42 19.63 -12.78 15.53
C GLU A 42 19.48 -14.14 16.19
N ARG A 43 18.28 -14.44 16.71
CA ARG A 43 17.97 -15.74 17.31
C ARG A 43 17.96 -16.87 16.29
N LEU A 44 17.38 -16.65 15.09
CA LEU A 44 17.42 -17.63 13.98
C LEU A 44 18.86 -17.91 13.54
N LYS A 45 19.71 -16.88 13.45
CA LYS A 45 21.12 -17.00 13.14
C LYS A 45 21.88 -17.84 14.18
N THR A 46 21.61 -17.64 15.47
CA THR A 46 22.22 -18.43 16.55
C THR A 46 21.76 -19.88 16.59
N LEU A 47 20.59 -20.18 16.05
CA LEU A 47 20.04 -21.54 15.92
C LEU A 47 20.52 -22.27 14.64
N GLY A 48 21.38 -21.63 13.83
CA GLY A 48 21.88 -22.20 12.58
C GLY A 48 20.78 -22.40 11.51
N LEU A 49 19.62 -21.81 11.71
CA LEU A 49 18.54 -21.79 10.76
C LEU A 49 18.86 -20.64 9.78
N SER A 50 19.22 -21.05 8.57
CA SER A 50 19.81 -20.26 7.52
C SER A 50 19.02 -18.98 7.16
N ALA A 51 19.79 -18.03 6.75
CA ALA A 51 19.51 -16.69 6.27
C ALA A 51 18.45 -16.52 5.16
N ASP A 52 17.87 -17.59 4.62
CA ASP A 52 16.84 -17.50 3.57
C ASP A 52 15.59 -16.73 4.00
N VAL A 53 15.28 -16.73 5.30
CA VAL A 53 14.19 -15.91 5.85
C VAL A 53 14.60 -14.43 5.91
N ALA A 54 15.90 -14.14 6.07
CA ALA A 54 16.40 -12.78 6.12
C ALA A 54 16.54 -12.16 4.72
N GLU A 55 16.81 -12.97 3.69
CA GLU A 55 16.87 -12.50 2.30
C GLU A 55 15.50 -12.31 1.65
N THR A 56 14.46 -12.97 2.16
CA THR A 56 13.07 -12.74 1.72
C THR A 56 12.38 -11.58 2.43
N MET A 57 13.00 -10.97 3.43
CA MET A 57 12.47 -9.71 3.98
C MET A 57 12.72 -8.60 2.96
N PRO A 58 11.66 -7.98 2.41
CA PRO A 58 11.83 -6.97 1.38
C PRO A 58 12.69 -5.82 1.92
N GLU A 59 13.60 -5.31 1.08
CA GLU A 59 14.38 -4.07 1.35
C GLU A 59 13.52 -2.90 1.88
N SER A 60 12.19 -3.01 1.72
CA SER A 60 11.20 -2.07 2.22
C SER A 60 11.16 -1.91 3.74
N MET A 61 11.71 -2.85 4.52
CA MET A 61 11.76 -2.73 5.98
C MET A 61 12.96 -1.93 6.49
N ALA A 62 13.94 -1.64 5.63
CA ALA A 62 15.11 -0.83 5.97
C ALA A 62 14.96 0.65 5.56
N ALA A 63 13.90 1.00 4.81
CA ALA A 63 13.61 2.39 4.47
C ALA A 63 12.73 2.99 5.59
N ASP A 64 12.98 4.25 5.92
CA ASP A 64 12.11 5.06 6.81
C ASP A 64 10.76 5.30 6.12
N LEU A 65 9.95 4.23 6.01
CA LEU A 65 8.61 4.31 5.42
C LEU A 65 7.70 5.11 6.35
N VAL A 66 6.90 5.97 5.77
CA VAL A 66 5.94 6.80 6.50
C VAL A 66 4.52 6.30 6.24
N ASP A 67 3.72 6.30 7.28
CA ASP A 67 2.30 5.96 7.17
C ASP A 67 1.56 6.97 6.30
N LEU A 68 0.58 6.48 5.54
CA LEU A 68 -0.36 7.30 4.80
C LEU A 68 -1.70 7.35 5.55
N PHE A 69 -2.15 8.54 5.88
CA PHE A 69 -3.47 8.77 6.46
C PHE A 69 -4.38 9.40 5.41
N ILE A 70 -5.48 8.74 5.09
CA ILE A 70 -6.40 9.13 4.01
C ILE A 70 -7.78 9.35 4.61
N ASP A 71 -8.24 10.58 4.60
CA ASP A 71 -9.56 10.92 5.12
C ASP A 71 -10.68 10.72 4.08
N ARG A 72 -11.93 10.90 4.52
CA ARG A 72 -13.13 10.73 3.69
C ARG A 72 -13.19 11.65 2.47
N GLN A 73 -12.41 12.75 2.44
CA GLN A 73 -12.26 13.65 1.30
C GLN A 73 -11.03 13.31 0.44
N TYR A 74 -10.41 12.15 0.68
CA TYR A 74 -9.17 11.71 0.03
C TYR A 74 -8.04 12.73 0.15
N ARG A 75 -7.95 13.44 1.28
CA ARG A 75 -6.75 14.19 1.62
C ARG A 75 -5.74 13.21 2.19
N ILE A 76 -4.58 13.14 1.57
CA ILE A 76 -3.52 12.19 1.90
C ILE A 76 -2.49 12.92 2.74
N ARG A 77 -2.21 12.42 3.93
CA ARG A 77 -1.17 12.93 4.84
C ARG A 77 -0.13 11.86 5.09
N THR A 78 1.07 12.27 5.43
CA THR A 78 2.18 11.37 5.75
C THR A 78 2.57 11.49 7.20
N SER A 79 3.05 10.40 7.78
CA SER A 79 3.66 10.26 9.11
C SER A 79 2.70 10.39 10.29
N VAL A 80 1.72 11.31 10.24
CA VAL A 80 0.76 11.53 11.33
C VAL A 80 -0.61 11.97 10.75
N PRO A 81 -1.72 11.68 11.46
CA PRO A 81 -3.08 12.00 10.97
C PRO A 81 -3.29 13.49 10.67
N ASP A 82 -2.65 14.38 11.43
CA ASP A 82 -2.74 15.82 11.27
C ASP A 82 -1.55 16.45 10.53
N GLY A 83 -0.74 15.61 9.87
CA GLY A 83 0.41 16.02 9.09
C GLY A 83 0.06 16.83 7.84
N PRO A 84 1.05 17.35 7.12
CA PRO A 84 0.84 18.09 5.89
C PRO A 84 0.18 17.23 4.82
N VAL A 85 -0.78 17.82 4.11
CA VAL A 85 -1.46 17.15 2.99
C VAL A 85 -0.53 17.07 1.78
N LEU A 86 -0.41 15.91 1.16
CA LEU A 86 0.32 15.74 -0.09
C LEU A 86 -0.34 16.57 -1.20
N PRO A 87 0.39 17.53 -1.80
CA PRO A 87 -0.15 18.44 -2.81
C PRO A 87 -0.20 17.76 -4.19
N LEU A 88 -1.14 16.83 -4.37
CA LEU A 88 -1.37 16.13 -5.64
C LEU A 88 -2.52 16.77 -6.41
N ARG A 89 -2.36 16.92 -7.73
CA ARG A 89 -3.44 17.37 -8.62
C ARG A 89 -4.60 16.37 -8.62
N PRO A 90 -5.86 16.81 -8.77
CA PRO A 90 -7.03 15.94 -8.59
C PRO A 90 -6.99 14.62 -9.35
N LEU A 91 -6.77 14.60 -10.67
CA LEU A 91 -6.70 13.36 -11.45
C LEU A 91 -5.53 12.45 -11.05
N VAL A 92 -4.40 13.04 -10.70
CA VAL A 92 -3.22 12.30 -10.20
C VAL A 92 -3.53 11.64 -8.87
N LYS A 93 -4.19 12.38 -7.97
CA LYS A 93 -4.65 11.86 -6.67
C LYS A 93 -5.68 10.73 -6.85
N THR A 94 -6.61 10.88 -7.78
CA THR A 94 -7.62 9.85 -8.10
C THR A 94 -6.96 8.52 -8.50
N ILE A 95 -5.96 8.57 -9.36
CA ILE A 95 -5.18 7.38 -9.74
C ILE A 95 -4.44 6.80 -8.52
N PHE A 96 -3.82 7.65 -7.70
CA PHE A 96 -3.10 7.18 -6.51
C PHE A 96 -4.03 6.45 -5.54
N ILE A 97 -5.19 7.03 -5.23
CA ILE A 97 -6.22 6.41 -4.38
C ILE A 97 -6.69 5.07 -4.98
N LEU A 98 -6.94 5.01 -6.28
CA LEU A 98 -7.32 3.76 -6.95
C LEU A 98 -6.26 2.67 -6.70
N PHE A 99 -4.98 2.96 -6.91
CA PHE A 99 -3.92 1.97 -6.70
C PHE A 99 -3.71 1.58 -5.23
N LEU A 100 -3.95 2.49 -4.28
CA LEU A 100 -3.91 2.17 -2.85
C LEU A 100 -5.06 1.24 -2.43
N ARG A 101 -6.20 1.30 -3.13
CA ARG A 101 -7.32 0.38 -2.92
C ARG A 101 -7.12 -0.99 -3.56
N HIS A 102 -6.23 -1.08 -4.54
CA HIS A 102 -5.93 -2.28 -5.30
C HIS A 102 -4.47 -2.73 -5.14
N PRO A 103 -4.07 -3.18 -3.93
CA PRO A 103 -2.70 -3.62 -3.66
C PRO A 103 -2.29 -4.85 -4.49
N GLU A 104 -3.25 -5.64 -4.98
CA GLU A 104 -3.04 -6.73 -5.92
C GLU A 104 -2.52 -6.26 -7.28
N GLY A 105 -2.74 -4.99 -7.61
CA GLY A 105 -2.31 -4.34 -8.82
C GLY A 105 -3.36 -4.31 -9.93
N ILE A 106 -3.16 -3.39 -10.86
CA ILE A 106 -4.08 -3.09 -11.97
C ILE A 106 -3.38 -3.30 -13.30
N LEU A 107 -4.00 -4.08 -14.19
CA LEU A 107 -3.58 -4.20 -15.58
C LEU A 107 -3.99 -2.93 -16.35
N PHE A 108 -3.04 -2.21 -16.89
CA PHE A 108 -3.31 -0.96 -17.64
C PHE A 108 -4.27 -1.15 -18.81
N LYS A 109 -4.23 -2.31 -19.48
CA LYS A 109 -5.17 -2.67 -20.54
C LYS A 109 -6.60 -2.87 -20.06
N GLN A 110 -6.80 -3.09 -18.75
CA GLN A 110 -8.11 -3.30 -18.13
C GLN A 110 -8.60 -2.08 -17.33
N ARG A 111 -7.92 -0.92 -17.46
CA ARG A 111 -8.27 0.29 -16.69
C ARG A 111 -9.71 0.77 -16.89
N GLY A 112 -10.32 0.40 -18.02
CA GLY A 112 -11.74 0.67 -18.28
C GLY A 112 -12.70 0.04 -17.27
N ARG A 113 -12.33 -1.08 -16.63
CA ARG A 113 -13.13 -1.73 -15.58
C ARG A 113 -13.28 -0.86 -14.33
N TYR A 114 -12.33 0.02 -14.08
CA TYR A 114 -12.30 0.91 -12.92
C TYR A 114 -12.92 2.28 -13.20
N ARG A 115 -13.61 2.46 -14.34
CA ARG A 115 -14.18 3.74 -14.75
C ARG A 115 -15.12 4.31 -13.68
N GLN A 116 -16.06 3.50 -13.22
CA GLN A 116 -17.04 3.93 -12.21
C GLN A 116 -16.33 4.32 -10.90
N GLU A 117 -15.41 3.51 -10.42
CA GLU A 117 -14.65 3.78 -9.20
C GLU A 117 -13.82 5.07 -9.33
N LEU A 118 -13.18 5.31 -10.49
CA LEU A 118 -12.46 6.54 -10.77
C LEU A 118 -13.39 7.76 -10.76
N GLU A 119 -14.62 7.64 -11.32
CA GLU A 119 -15.63 8.70 -11.30
C GLU A 119 -16.07 9.02 -9.87
N GLU A 120 -16.31 8.01 -9.04
CA GLU A 120 -16.68 8.14 -7.63
C GLU A 120 -15.55 8.81 -6.81
N ILE A 121 -14.32 8.34 -6.95
CA ILE A 121 -13.16 8.94 -6.26
C ILE A 121 -12.99 10.40 -6.70
N TYR A 122 -13.08 10.68 -8.02
CA TYR A 122 -12.88 12.02 -8.54
C TYR A 122 -13.99 12.99 -8.10
N ALA A 123 -15.23 12.52 -8.00
CA ALA A 123 -16.36 13.30 -7.49
C ALA A 123 -16.15 13.74 -6.04
N VAL A 124 -15.62 12.87 -5.18
CA VAL A 124 -15.28 13.22 -3.79
C VAL A 124 -14.13 14.23 -3.73
N ILE A 125 -13.12 14.08 -4.57
CA ILE A 125 -11.96 14.99 -4.62
C ILE A 125 -12.37 16.38 -5.15
N CYS A 126 -13.34 16.43 -6.07
CA CYS A 126 -13.77 17.64 -6.77
C CYS A 126 -15.30 17.82 -6.69
N PRO A 127 -15.89 18.09 -5.52
CA PRO A 127 -17.33 18.10 -5.32
C PRO A 127 -18.06 19.19 -6.12
N ASN A 128 -17.33 20.22 -6.58
CA ASN A 128 -17.89 21.35 -7.34
C ASN A 128 -17.89 21.17 -8.84
N ILE A 129 -17.43 20.01 -9.35
CA ILE A 129 -17.42 19.71 -10.80
C ILE A 129 -18.68 18.94 -11.15
N ALA A 130 -19.31 19.31 -12.28
CA ALA A 130 -20.48 18.61 -12.78
C ALA A 130 -20.14 17.14 -13.16
N MET A 131 -21.08 16.23 -12.92
CA MET A 131 -20.86 14.79 -13.18
C MET A 131 -20.50 14.51 -14.66
N ASP A 132 -21.04 15.28 -15.58
CA ASP A 132 -20.72 15.10 -17.02
C ASP A 132 -19.26 15.45 -17.34
N ASP A 133 -18.73 16.49 -16.72
CA ASP A 133 -17.30 16.84 -16.83
C ASP A 133 -16.40 15.76 -16.17
N ILE A 134 -16.86 15.18 -15.06
CA ILE A 134 -16.17 14.07 -14.39
C ILE A 134 -16.10 12.87 -15.34
N ARG A 135 -17.24 12.47 -15.92
CA ARG A 135 -17.34 11.36 -16.86
C ARG A 135 -16.47 11.57 -18.10
N GLU A 136 -16.43 12.79 -18.63
CA GLU A 136 -15.58 13.13 -19.77
C GLU A 136 -14.09 12.98 -19.42
N ARG A 137 -13.66 13.56 -18.30
CA ARG A 137 -12.25 13.52 -17.86
C ARG A 137 -11.79 12.10 -17.54
N VAL A 138 -12.61 11.33 -16.81
CA VAL A 138 -12.33 9.93 -16.52
C VAL A 138 -12.43 9.07 -17.77
N GLY A 139 -13.39 9.36 -18.66
CA GLY A 139 -13.51 8.70 -19.97
C GLY A 139 -12.22 8.79 -20.78
N ARG A 140 -11.61 9.97 -20.87
CA ARG A 140 -10.30 10.15 -21.53
C ARG A 140 -9.20 9.37 -20.78
N LEU A 141 -9.21 9.39 -19.47
CA LEU A 141 -8.21 8.70 -18.66
C LEU A 141 -8.22 7.17 -18.89
N VAL A 142 -9.40 6.56 -19.04
CA VAL A 142 -9.53 5.11 -19.25
C VAL A 142 -9.47 4.67 -20.72
N ASN A 143 -9.49 5.62 -21.66
CA ASN A 143 -9.38 5.33 -23.09
C ASN A 143 -8.01 4.73 -23.40
N LEU A 144 -8.01 3.55 -24.04
CA LEU A 144 -6.78 2.80 -24.33
C LEU A 144 -5.92 3.46 -25.43
N GLU A 145 -6.52 4.27 -26.27
CA GLU A 145 -5.84 5.03 -27.33
C GLU A 145 -5.19 6.32 -26.80
N ASP A 146 -5.58 6.73 -25.58
CA ASP A 146 -5.07 7.94 -24.95
C ASP A 146 -3.97 7.60 -23.93
N ASN A 147 -2.85 8.29 -24.04
CA ASN A 147 -1.71 8.10 -23.13
C ASN A 147 -1.87 8.82 -21.80
N SER A 148 -2.97 9.53 -21.57
CA SER A 148 -3.19 10.38 -20.40
C SER A 148 -3.05 9.61 -19.06
N PHE A 149 -3.48 8.35 -19.01
CA PHE A 149 -3.30 7.52 -17.82
C PHE A 149 -1.82 7.32 -17.47
N SER A 150 -1.01 6.92 -18.47
CA SER A 150 0.43 6.70 -18.28
C SER A 150 1.16 8.00 -17.95
N GLU A 151 0.77 9.12 -18.56
CA GLU A 151 1.31 10.45 -18.25
C GLU A 151 1.00 10.84 -16.79
N LYS A 152 -0.23 10.64 -16.33
CA LYS A 152 -0.59 10.94 -14.92
C LYS A 152 0.14 10.06 -13.94
N VAL A 153 0.37 8.78 -14.26
CA VAL A 153 1.21 7.88 -13.44
C VAL A 153 2.65 8.40 -13.39
N SER A 154 3.22 8.83 -14.51
CA SER A 154 4.57 9.40 -14.53
C SER A 154 4.65 10.70 -13.71
N VAL A 155 3.64 11.57 -13.82
CA VAL A 155 3.55 12.80 -13.02
C VAL A 155 3.42 12.47 -11.52
N LEU A 156 2.63 11.45 -11.16
CA LEU A 156 2.52 10.98 -9.77
C LEU A 156 3.87 10.54 -9.24
N ASN A 157 4.54 9.63 -9.95
CA ASN A 157 5.81 9.08 -9.52
C ASN A 157 6.88 10.17 -9.36
N ALA A 158 6.98 11.09 -10.32
CA ALA A 158 7.89 12.25 -10.22
C ALA A 158 7.55 13.14 -9.02
N ARG A 159 6.26 13.35 -8.73
CA ARG A 159 5.85 14.17 -7.60
C ARG A 159 6.15 13.49 -6.26
N LEU A 160 6.03 12.18 -6.18
CA LEU A 160 6.41 11.41 -4.99
C LEU A 160 7.93 11.44 -4.76
N ASP A 161 8.75 11.44 -5.84
CA ASP A 161 10.21 11.64 -5.74
C ASP A 161 10.60 13.02 -5.19
N GLU A 162 9.82 14.05 -5.48
CA GLU A 162 10.05 15.39 -4.95
C GLU A 162 9.62 15.53 -3.48
N LEU A 163 8.57 14.83 -3.07
CA LEU A 163 7.94 14.98 -1.76
C LEU A 163 8.51 14.05 -0.70
N LEU A 164 9.04 12.90 -1.11
CA LEU A 164 9.59 11.87 -0.24
C LEU A 164 11.09 11.72 -0.48
N SER A 165 11.82 11.19 0.48
CA SER A 165 13.25 10.91 0.29
C SER A 165 13.46 9.88 -0.83
N LYS A 166 14.57 9.98 -1.57
CA LYS A 166 14.88 9.12 -2.74
C LYS A 166 14.85 7.60 -2.44
N GLY A 167 15.17 7.19 -1.22
CA GLY A 167 15.10 5.80 -0.79
C GLY A 167 13.68 5.33 -0.53
N THR A 168 12.85 6.23 -0.03
CA THR A 168 11.48 5.97 0.43
C THR A 168 10.47 6.06 -0.71
N SER A 169 10.62 7.01 -1.63
CA SER A 169 9.65 7.31 -2.70
C SER A 169 9.28 6.11 -3.56
N LYS A 170 10.24 5.22 -3.83
CA LYS A 170 10.03 4.01 -4.63
C LYS A 170 8.92 3.11 -4.10
N HIS A 171 8.74 3.07 -2.78
CA HIS A 171 7.71 2.23 -2.16
C HIS A 171 6.28 2.76 -2.35
N TYR A 172 6.14 4.04 -2.67
CA TYR A 172 4.86 4.71 -2.91
C TYR A 172 4.53 4.88 -4.39
N GLN A 173 5.48 4.64 -5.28
CA GLN A 173 5.32 4.77 -6.72
C GLN A 173 4.55 3.59 -7.33
N ILE A 174 3.80 3.86 -8.39
CA ILE A 174 3.17 2.83 -9.19
C ILE A 174 4.24 2.17 -10.06
N GLN A 175 4.50 0.90 -9.81
CA GLN A 175 5.53 0.10 -10.45
C GLN A 175 4.96 -1.11 -11.16
N GLY A 176 5.68 -1.62 -12.14
CA GLY A 176 5.38 -2.85 -12.86
C GLY A 176 5.70 -2.73 -14.35
N ASN A 177 5.85 -3.90 -14.99
CA ASN A 177 6.21 -4.02 -16.40
C ASN A 177 4.97 -4.00 -17.31
N ASN A 178 5.18 -3.70 -18.58
CA ASN A 178 4.12 -3.78 -19.58
C ASN A 178 3.56 -5.20 -19.67
N GLY A 179 2.23 -5.32 -19.72
CA GLY A 179 1.53 -6.60 -19.78
C GLY A 179 1.29 -7.27 -18.41
N HIS A 180 1.89 -6.76 -17.35
CA HIS A 180 1.68 -7.24 -15.98
C HIS A 180 0.89 -6.22 -15.14
N PRO A 181 0.22 -6.67 -14.06
CA PRO A 181 -0.40 -5.75 -13.12
C PRO A 181 0.65 -4.81 -12.53
N ARG A 182 0.36 -3.50 -12.59
CA ARG A 182 1.15 -2.49 -11.88
C ARG A 182 0.55 -2.26 -10.51
N ARG A 183 1.38 -2.01 -9.52
CA ARG A 183 0.97 -1.81 -8.13
C ARG A 183 1.88 -0.82 -7.42
N ILE A 184 1.43 -0.37 -6.27
CA ILE A 184 2.27 0.35 -5.30
C ILE A 184 2.84 -0.72 -4.36
N PRO A 185 4.17 -0.88 -4.26
CA PRO A 185 4.79 -1.92 -3.43
C PRO A 185 4.79 -1.54 -1.93
N LEU A 186 3.89 -0.68 -1.51
CA LEU A 186 3.71 -0.30 -0.11
C LEU A 186 2.96 -1.40 0.64
N ASN A 187 3.38 -1.68 1.86
CA ASN A 187 2.61 -2.56 2.75
C ASN A 187 1.23 -1.91 3.03
N PRO A 188 0.10 -2.60 2.74
CA PRO A 188 -1.24 -2.06 3.00
C PRO A 188 -1.49 -1.64 4.46
N LEU A 189 -0.78 -2.22 5.42
CA LEU A 189 -0.86 -1.85 6.83
C LEU A 189 -0.37 -0.43 7.13
N LEU A 190 0.41 0.16 6.23
CA LEU A 190 0.85 1.56 6.34
C LEU A 190 -0.16 2.54 5.73
N VAL A 191 -1.32 2.08 5.27
CA VAL A 191 -2.38 2.91 4.67
C VAL A 191 -3.58 2.93 5.60
N HIS A 192 -3.78 4.05 6.28
CA HIS A 192 -4.86 4.25 7.24
C HIS A 192 -6.00 5.04 6.62
N TRP A 193 -7.17 4.41 6.50
CA TRP A 193 -8.40 5.02 6.01
C TRP A 193 -9.21 5.55 7.21
N THR A 194 -9.47 6.87 7.29
CA THR A 194 -10.10 7.54 8.44
C THR A 194 -11.40 8.26 8.07
#